data_68261305ee55f06198365cf4a66ebfcd
#
_entry.id   68261305ee55f06198365cf4a66ebfcd
#
_cell.length_a   1.000
_cell.length_b   1.000
_cell.length_c   1.000
_cell.angle_alpha   90.00
_cell.angle_beta   90.00
_cell.angle_gamma   90.00
#
_symmetry.space_group_name_H-M   'P 1'
#
loop_
_entity.id
_entity.type
_entity.pdbx_description
1 polymer ?
#
loop_
_entity_poly.entity_id
_entity_poly.type
_entity_poly.pdbx_seq_one_letter_code
_entity_poly.pdbx_strand_id
1 'polypeptide(L)'
;MALDTSKRLRNLTMYSIFVRNYSEEGTFDAVRRDLERIRALGVDLLWFLPIHPIGRAGRKGTLGSPYAIADYRAVDPAYGTLADFERLVEEAHRLGMKCLIDVVYNHTAPDSWLARHHPEWFYRRPDGAFGNRIGDWTDVIDLDYANEGLWAYQIETLRQWAAIVDGFRCDVAPLVPLSFWLRAREAVEAVRPGCLW
;
A
#
# COMPACT_ATOMS: atom_id res chain seq x y z
N MET A 1 11.36 7.07 -19.94
CA MET A 1 11.15 5.60 -19.92
C MET A 1 12.22 5.01 -19.02
N ALA A 2 11.88 4.21 -18.01
CA ALA A 2 12.88 3.57 -17.16
C ALA A 2 13.71 2.60 -18.00
N LEU A 3 15.01 2.82 -18.10
CA LEU A 3 15.93 2.02 -18.91
C LEU A 3 16.16 0.62 -18.33
N ASP A 4 15.89 0.46 -17.04
CA ASP A 4 16.07 -0.75 -16.23
C ASP A 4 14.83 -1.67 -16.15
N THR A 5 13.70 -1.25 -16.71
CA THR A 5 12.47 -2.03 -16.67
C THR A 5 12.53 -3.19 -17.67
N SER A 6 12.41 -4.42 -17.17
CA SER A 6 12.39 -5.63 -18.01
C SER A 6 11.22 -5.61 -19.01
N LYS A 7 11.52 -5.85 -20.28
CA LYS A 7 10.50 -5.98 -21.33
C LYS A 7 9.54 -7.14 -21.10
N ARG A 8 9.95 -8.16 -20.32
CA ARG A 8 9.10 -9.32 -19.96
C ARG A 8 7.85 -8.90 -19.17
N LEU A 9 7.92 -7.80 -18.42
CA LEU A 9 6.77 -7.29 -17.67
C LEU A 9 5.60 -6.84 -18.55
N ARG A 10 5.85 -6.53 -19.82
CA ARG A 10 4.80 -6.08 -20.76
C ARG A 10 3.76 -7.15 -21.12
N ASN A 11 4.10 -8.41 -20.91
CA ASN A 11 3.25 -9.54 -21.24
C ASN A 11 2.54 -10.12 -20.00
N LEU A 12 2.70 -9.51 -18.83
CA LEU A 12 2.07 -9.98 -17.61
C LEU A 12 0.67 -9.42 -17.47
N THR A 13 -0.26 -10.28 -17.05
CA THR A 13 -1.64 -9.91 -16.73
C THR A 13 -1.74 -9.61 -15.25
N MET A 14 -2.25 -8.42 -14.89
CA MET A 14 -2.49 -8.00 -13.51
C MET A 14 -3.98 -8.05 -13.18
N TYR A 15 -4.30 -8.60 -12.01
CA TYR A 15 -5.64 -8.66 -11.45
C TYR A 15 -5.68 -7.87 -10.14
N SER A 16 -6.51 -6.84 -10.06
CA SER A 16 -6.65 -6.05 -8.84
C SER A 16 -7.68 -6.67 -7.91
N ILE A 17 -7.37 -6.68 -6.60
CA ILE A 17 -8.22 -7.25 -5.56
C ILE A 17 -8.46 -6.21 -4.48
N PHE A 18 -9.74 -5.85 -4.27
CA PHE A 18 -10.17 -5.15 -3.07
C PHE A 18 -10.75 -6.19 -2.10
N VAL A 19 -9.99 -6.58 -1.10
CA VAL A 19 -10.32 -7.70 -0.20
C VAL A 19 -11.72 -7.57 0.39
N ARG A 20 -12.07 -6.38 0.90
CA ARG A 20 -13.40 -6.11 1.48
C ARG A 20 -14.57 -6.42 0.57
N ASN A 21 -14.40 -6.22 -0.73
CA ASN A 21 -15.47 -6.36 -1.72
C ASN A 21 -15.32 -7.62 -2.58
N TYR A 22 -14.32 -8.45 -2.30
CA TYR A 22 -14.01 -9.62 -3.12
C TYR A 22 -15.02 -10.74 -2.95
N SER A 23 -15.53 -10.92 -1.74
CA SER A 23 -16.51 -11.95 -1.37
C SER A 23 -17.45 -11.42 -0.29
N GLU A 24 -18.47 -12.17 0.07
CA GLU A 24 -19.35 -11.86 1.20
C GLU A 24 -18.56 -11.81 2.52
N GLU A 25 -17.55 -12.67 2.68
CA GLU A 25 -16.68 -12.70 3.86
C GLU A 25 -15.71 -11.51 3.93
N GLY A 26 -15.24 -11.02 2.78
CA GLY A 26 -14.32 -9.90 2.67
C GLY A 26 -12.95 -10.15 3.34
N THR A 27 -12.42 -11.39 3.30
CA THR A 27 -11.23 -11.81 4.03
C THR A 27 -10.10 -12.27 3.12
N PHE A 28 -8.87 -12.27 3.63
CA PHE A 28 -7.70 -12.85 2.94
C PHE A 28 -7.89 -14.35 2.64
N ASP A 29 -8.52 -15.07 3.55
CA ASP A 29 -8.75 -16.50 3.36
C ASP A 29 -9.76 -16.78 2.23
N ALA A 30 -10.78 -15.94 2.08
CA ALA A 30 -11.72 -16.05 0.96
C ALA A 30 -11.01 -15.84 -0.38
N VAL A 31 -10.12 -14.85 -0.48
CA VAL A 31 -9.28 -14.64 -1.67
C VAL A 31 -8.37 -15.84 -1.91
N ARG A 32 -7.72 -16.35 -0.86
CA ARG A 32 -6.78 -17.48 -0.94
C ARG A 32 -7.44 -18.73 -1.51
N ARG A 33 -8.67 -19.03 -1.10
CA ARG A 33 -9.44 -20.19 -1.60
C ARG A 33 -9.76 -20.09 -3.10
N ASP A 34 -9.74 -18.90 -3.68
CA ASP A 34 -10.11 -18.65 -5.09
C ASP A 34 -8.90 -18.46 -6.02
N LEU A 35 -7.67 -18.55 -5.52
CA LEU A 35 -6.45 -18.28 -6.28
C LEU A 35 -6.28 -19.20 -7.50
N GLU A 36 -6.68 -20.47 -7.40
CA GLU A 36 -6.61 -21.41 -8.53
C GLU A 36 -7.49 -20.94 -9.71
N ARG A 37 -8.70 -20.44 -9.42
CA ARG A 37 -9.57 -19.86 -10.45
C ARG A 37 -8.95 -18.62 -11.08
N ILE A 38 -8.37 -17.72 -10.25
CA ILE A 38 -7.70 -16.52 -10.75
C ILE A 38 -6.51 -16.91 -11.63
N ARG A 39 -5.70 -17.88 -11.21
CA ARG A 39 -4.58 -18.38 -12.01
C ARG A 39 -5.03 -18.96 -13.34
N ALA A 40 -6.15 -19.71 -13.36
CA ALA A 40 -6.71 -20.30 -14.58
C ALA A 40 -7.16 -19.23 -15.61
N LEU A 41 -7.42 -17.98 -15.19
CA LEU A 41 -7.68 -16.86 -16.09
C LEU A 41 -6.41 -16.33 -16.79
N GLY A 42 -5.22 -16.87 -16.49
CA GLY A 42 -3.95 -16.40 -17.04
C GLY A 42 -3.34 -15.22 -16.28
N VAL A 43 -3.73 -14.99 -15.03
CA VAL A 43 -3.20 -13.91 -14.19
C VAL A 43 -1.79 -14.25 -13.72
N ASP A 44 -0.88 -13.28 -13.82
CA ASP A 44 0.51 -13.38 -13.37
C ASP A 44 0.79 -12.55 -12.11
N LEU A 45 0.06 -11.44 -11.94
CA LEU A 45 0.26 -10.50 -10.86
C LEU A 45 -1.07 -10.25 -10.13
N LEU A 46 -1.06 -10.36 -8.80
CA LEU A 46 -2.14 -9.90 -7.94
C LEU A 46 -1.77 -8.53 -7.36
N TRP A 47 -2.62 -7.55 -7.56
CA TRP A 47 -2.48 -6.24 -6.93
C TRP A 47 -3.58 -6.05 -5.89
N PHE A 48 -3.19 -6.05 -4.62
CA PHE A 48 -4.11 -5.77 -3.52
C PHE A 48 -4.24 -4.26 -3.32
N LEU A 49 -5.47 -3.73 -3.40
CA LEU A 49 -5.80 -2.40 -2.91
C LEU A 49 -5.39 -2.31 -1.42
N PRO A 50 -5.29 -1.10 -0.83
CA PRO A 50 -4.75 -0.97 0.53
C PRO A 50 -5.33 -1.98 1.50
N ILE A 51 -4.45 -2.74 2.14
CA ILE A 51 -4.78 -3.83 3.08
C ILE A 51 -4.73 -3.38 4.55
N HIS A 52 -4.45 -2.10 4.76
CA HIS A 52 -4.20 -1.50 6.06
C HIS A 52 -5.49 -1.10 6.77
N PRO A 53 -5.48 -0.94 8.11
CA PRO A 53 -6.61 -0.39 8.85
C PRO A 53 -6.98 1.01 8.33
N ILE A 54 -8.29 1.28 8.29
CA ILE A 54 -8.85 2.55 7.83
C ILE A 54 -9.14 3.46 9.02
N GLY A 55 -8.74 4.74 8.92
CA GLY A 55 -9.03 5.75 9.94
C GLY A 55 -10.52 5.98 10.15
N ARG A 56 -10.87 6.60 11.27
CA ARG A 56 -12.27 6.89 11.64
C ARG A 56 -12.59 8.37 11.54
N ALA A 57 -11.62 9.25 11.79
CA ALA A 57 -11.82 10.69 11.73
C ALA A 57 -12.06 11.16 10.28
N GLY A 58 -13.13 11.89 10.05
CA GLY A 58 -13.49 12.40 8.72
C GLY A 58 -13.92 11.32 7.71
N ARG A 59 -14.17 10.09 8.16
CA ARG A 59 -14.52 8.93 7.33
C ARG A 59 -15.68 9.22 6.40
N LYS A 60 -15.49 8.93 5.11
CA LYS A 60 -16.54 8.98 4.11
C LYS A 60 -17.33 7.66 4.07
N GLY A 61 -18.65 7.75 4.20
CA GLY A 61 -19.51 6.57 4.27
C GLY A 61 -19.28 5.71 5.51
N THR A 62 -19.92 4.55 5.56
CA THR A 62 -19.91 3.68 6.74
C THR A 62 -18.55 3.03 7.00
N LEU A 63 -17.89 2.54 5.97
CA LEU A 63 -16.66 1.76 6.07
C LEU A 63 -15.38 2.57 5.77
N GLY A 64 -15.52 3.77 5.20
CA GLY A 64 -14.42 4.63 4.82
C GLY A 64 -13.68 4.21 3.55
N SER A 65 -12.77 5.10 3.11
CA SER A 65 -11.87 4.85 2.00
C SER A 65 -10.69 3.99 2.44
N PRO A 66 -10.32 2.93 1.69
CA PRO A 66 -9.12 2.16 1.98
C PRO A 66 -7.84 2.98 1.86
N TYR A 67 -7.91 4.13 1.17
CA TYR A 67 -6.79 5.06 1.03
C TYR A 67 -6.61 6.01 2.24
N ALA A 68 -7.58 6.07 3.16
CA ALA A 68 -7.44 6.79 4.43
C ALA A 68 -6.79 5.87 5.50
N ILE A 69 -5.49 5.60 5.33
CA ILE A 69 -4.76 4.60 6.11
C ILE A 69 -4.54 5.09 7.55
N ALA A 70 -4.86 4.22 8.52
CA ALA A 70 -4.62 4.48 9.94
C ALA A 70 -3.24 3.99 10.41
N ASP A 71 -2.73 2.87 9.87
CA ASP A 71 -1.42 2.32 10.21
C ASP A 71 -0.81 1.58 9.01
N TYR A 72 0.34 2.05 8.53
CA TYR A 72 1.05 1.46 7.39
C TYR A 72 1.70 0.10 7.66
N ARG A 73 1.87 -0.27 8.94
CA ARG A 73 2.56 -1.49 9.36
C ARG A 73 1.62 -2.60 9.85
N ALA A 74 0.32 -2.36 9.79
CA ALA A 74 -0.70 -3.32 10.16
C ALA A 74 -1.57 -3.72 8.97
N VAL A 75 -2.18 -4.90 9.01
CA VAL A 75 -3.29 -5.29 8.15
C VAL A 75 -4.62 -4.96 8.82
N ASP A 76 -5.66 -4.68 8.03
CA ASP A 76 -6.99 -4.46 8.58
C ASP A 76 -7.50 -5.74 9.23
N PRO A 77 -7.85 -5.73 10.53
CA PRO A 77 -8.32 -6.92 11.23
C PRO A 77 -9.64 -7.47 10.67
N ALA A 78 -10.40 -6.68 9.91
CA ALA A 78 -11.58 -7.15 9.19
C ALA A 78 -11.23 -8.10 8.05
N TYR A 79 -10.01 -8.04 7.51
CA TYR A 79 -9.55 -8.92 6.44
C TYR A 79 -8.88 -10.20 6.97
N GLY A 80 -8.45 -10.19 8.23
CA GLY A 80 -7.71 -11.25 8.91
C GLY A 80 -6.45 -10.75 9.59
N THR A 81 -5.53 -11.66 9.88
CA THR A 81 -4.24 -11.38 10.51
C THR A 81 -3.13 -11.22 9.46
N LEU A 82 -1.96 -10.73 9.88
CA LEU A 82 -0.76 -10.71 9.03
C LEU A 82 -0.41 -12.13 8.55
N ALA A 83 -0.50 -13.14 9.43
CA ALA A 83 -0.27 -14.54 9.07
C ALA A 83 -1.27 -15.07 8.02
N ASP A 84 -2.51 -14.58 8.00
CA ASP A 84 -3.47 -14.91 6.94
C ASP A 84 -3.06 -14.30 5.61
N PHE A 85 -2.55 -13.07 5.61
CA PHE A 85 -2.02 -12.43 4.42
C PHE A 85 -0.76 -13.13 3.90
N GLU A 86 0.18 -13.48 4.78
CA GLU A 86 1.39 -14.24 4.43
C GLU A 86 1.03 -15.58 3.78
N ARG A 87 0.09 -16.35 4.35
CA ARG A 87 -0.41 -17.61 3.75
C ARG A 87 -1.04 -17.42 2.37
N LEU A 88 -1.76 -16.32 2.17
CA LEU A 88 -2.32 -15.98 0.86
C LEU A 88 -1.21 -15.71 -0.16
N VAL A 89 -0.17 -14.95 0.22
CA VAL A 89 0.97 -14.65 -0.66
C VAL A 89 1.77 -15.92 -0.98
N GLU A 90 2.03 -16.77 0.01
CA GLU A 90 2.71 -18.06 -0.17
C GLU A 90 1.95 -18.96 -1.17
N GLU A 91 0.62 -19.03 -1.03
CA GLU A 91 -0.21 -19.81 -1.95
C GLU A 91 -0.22 -19.21 -3.37
N ALA A 92 -0.25 -17.88 -3.51
CA ALA A 92 -0.10 -17.23 -4.81
C ALA A 92 1.24 -17.56 -5.46
N HIS A 93 2.33 -17.54 -4.68
CA HIS A 93 3.67 -17.94 -5.14
C HIS A 93 3.70 -19.41 -5.58
N ARG A 94 3.08 -20.33 -4.84
CA ARG A 94 2.97 -21.75 -5.20
C ARG A 94 2.29 -21.93 -6.56
N LEU A 95 1.32 -21.09 -6.88
CA LEU A 95 0.62 -21.07 -8.17
C LEU A 95 1.36 -20.28 -9.28
N GLY A 96 2.55 -19.75 -8.99
CA GLY A 96 3.37 -19.00 -9.94
C GLY A 96 2.90 -17.57 -10.19
N MET A 97 2.08 -17.00 -9.31
CA MET A 97 1.68 -15.59 -9.33
C MET A 97 2.56 -14.77 -8.38
N LYS A 98 2.69 -13.48 -8.66
CA LYS A 98 3.35 -12.50 -7.79
C LYS A 98 2.32 -11.58 -7.14
N CYS A 99 2.66 -11.04 -5.97
CA CYS A 99 1.77 -10.18 -5.18
C CYS A 99 2.34 -8.78 -5.05
N LEU A 100 1.51 -7.77 -5.32
CA LEU A 100 1.79 -6.36 -5.08
C LEU A 100 0.77 -5.80 -4.11
N ILE A 101 1.20 -4.89 -3.22
CA ILE A 101 0.30 -4.09 -2.38
C ILE A 101 0.31 -2.64 -2.82
N ASP A 102 -0.78 -1.95 -2.49
CA ASP A 102 -0.92 -0.52 -2.70
C ASP A 102 -0.15 0.26 -1.62
N VAL A 103 0.62 1.27 -2.04
CA VAL A 103 1.41 2.15 -1.17
C VAL A 103 0.88 3.57 -1.29
N VAL A 104 0.25 4.06 -0.22
CA VAL A 104 -0.41 5.37 -0.15
C VAL A 104 0.46 6.34 0.66
N TYR A 105 1.54 6.83 0.08
CA TYR A 105 2.56 7.58 0.81
C TYR A 105 2.44 9.10 0.70
N ASN A 106 1.42 9.62 0.01
CA ASN A 106 1.13 11.05 0.01
C ASN A 106 0.36 11.51 1.26
N HIS A 107 -0.50 10.66 1.81
CA HIS A 107 -1.44 11.04 2.86
C HIS A 107 -1.81 9.89 3.78
N THR A 108 -2.41 10.21 4.94
CA THR A 108 -2.99 9.24 5.89
C THR A 108 -4.35 9.72 6.36
N ALA A 109 -5.06 8.86 7.11
CA ALA A 109 -6.20 9.31 7.91
C ALA A 109 -5.75 10.33 8.99
N PRO A 110 -6.62 11.29 9.37
CA PRO A 110 -6.29 12.29 10.39
C PRO A 110 -6.02 11.71 11.79
N ASP A 111 -6.55 10.53 12.07
CA ASP A 111 -6.36 9.77 13.31
C ASP A 111 -5.39 8.60 13.15
N SER A 112 -4.50 8.66 12.16
CA SER A 112 -3.49 7.64 11.92
C SER A 112 -2.47 7.51 13.07
N TRP A 113 -1.77 6.40 13.10
CA TRP A 113 -0.65 6.19 14.02
C TRP A 113 0.39 7.31 13.86
N LEU A 114 0.73 7.66 12.62
CA LEU A 114 1.69 8.74 12.34
C LEU A 114 1.20 10.10 12.85
N ALA A 115 -0.07 10.45 12.63
CA ALA A 115 -0.62 11.73 13.08
C ALA A 115 -0.57 11.90 14.60
N ARG A 116 -0.66 10.80 15.36
CA ARG A 116 -0.58 10.79 16.82
C ARG A 116 0.85 10.82 17.37
N HIS A 117 1.81 10.17 16.69
CA HIS A 117 3.16 9.99 17.22
C HIS A 117 4.19 10.92 16.57
N HIS A 118 3.92 11.40 15.35
CA HIS A 118 4.80 12.26 14.56
C HIS A 118 4.01 13.38 13.87
N PRO A 119 3.28 14.23 14.65
CA PRO A 119 2.47 15.31 14.08
C PRO A 119 3.29 16.36 13.31
N GLU A 120 4.59 16.41 13.53
CA GLU A 120 5.55 17.25 12.81
C GLU A 120 5.84 16.79 11.37
N TRP A 121 5.44 15.58 10.99
CA TRP A 121 5.66 15.03 9.65
C TRP A 121 4.53 15.34 8.67
N PHE A 122 3.61 16.24 9.06
CA PHE A 122 2.42 16.54 8.27
C PHE A 122 2.40 17.97 7.76
N TYR A 123 1.86 18.11 6.55
CA TYR A 123 1.56 19.42 6.00
C TYR A 123 0.61 20.19 6.92
N ARG A 124 0.94 21.46 7.16
CA ARG A 124 0.11 22.40 7.91
C ARG A 124 -0.42 23.49 7.00
N ARG A 125 -1.71 23.80 7.15
CA ARG A 125 -2.32 24.97 6.55
C ARG A 125 -1.80 26.24 7.22
N PRO A 126 -2.05 27.44 6.63
CA PRO A 126 -1.63 28.72 7.24
C PRO A 126 -2.21 28.97 8.65
N ASP A 127 -3.35 28.35 8.97
CA ASP A 127 -3.96 28.40 10.30
C ASP A 127 -3.33 27.44 11.32
N GLY A 128 -2.31 26.69 10.89
CA GLY A 128 -1.61 25.70 11.72
C GLY A 128 -2.29 24.33 11.82
N ALA A 129 -3.50 24.17 11.28
CA ALA A 129 -4.20 22.89 11.28
C ALA A 129 -3.63 21.91 10.26
N PHE A 130 -3.82 20.61 10.48
CA PHE A 130 -3.58 19.61 9.46
C PHE A 130 -4.42 19.87 8.21
N GLY A 131 -3.89 19.53 7.04
CA GLY A 131 -4.60 19.70 5.79
C GLY A 131 -4.10 18.76 4.71
N ASN A 132 -4.73 18.87 3.55
CA ASN A 132 -4.24 18.29 2.32
C ASN A 132 -4.09 19.39 1.25
N ARG A 133 -3.26 19.11 0.26
CA ARG A 133 -3.01 20.05 -0.87
C ARG A 133 -4.05 19.89 -1.98
N ILE A 134 -4.84 18.81 -1.93
CA ILE A 134 -5.92 18.51 -2.87
C ILE A 134 -7.26 18.62 -2.11
N GLY A 135 -7.95 19.75 -2.26
CA GLY A 135 -9.08 20.17 -1.42
C GLY A 135 -10.25 19.19 -1.30
N ASP A 136 -10.44 18.28 -2.26
CA ASP A 136 -11.58 17.35 -2.27
C ASP A 136 -11.37 16.09 -1.37
N TRP A 137 -10.17 15.88 -0.86
CA TRP A 137 -9.83 14.72 -0.03
C TRP A 137 -10.00 15.02 1.46
N THR A 138 -11.23 15.21 1.88
CA THR A 138 -11.57 15.68 3.24
C THR A 138 -11.36 14.65 4.35
N ASP A 139 -11.12 13.40 3.99
CA ASP A 139 -10.91 12.25 4.89
C ASP A 139 -9.43 11.90 5.14
N VAL A 140 -8.51 12.70 4.57
CA VAL A 140 -7.07 12.50 4.70
C VAL A 140 -6.31 13.79 4.97
N ILE A 141 -5.08 13.64 5.47
CA ILE A 141 -4.10 14.71 5.70
C ILE A 141 -2.78 14.34 5.03
N ASP A 142 -2.13 15.32 4.37
CA ASP A 142 -0.90 15.09 3.62
C ASP A 142 0.32 14.98 4.51
N LEU A 143 1.22 14.08 4.12
CA LEU A 143 2.56 13.97 4.67
C LEU A 143 3.48 15.08 4.12
N ASP A 144 4.44 15.50 4.93
CA ASP A 144 5.43 16.52 4.55
C ASP A 144 6.83 15.92 4.42
N TYR A 145 7.22 15.71 3.19
CA TYR A 145 8.52 15.13 2.81
C TYR A 145 9.72 16.07 3.02
N ALA A 146 9.55 17.26 3.59
CA ALA A 146 10.65 18.05 4.13
C ALA A 146 11.29 17.39 5.36
N ASN A 147 10.62 16.43 5.99
CA ASN A 147 11.08 15.73 7.19
C ASN A 147 11.82 14.43 6.86
N GLU A 148 13.11 14.36 7.15
CA GLU A 148 13.90 13.13 6.92
C GLU A 148 13.49 11.95 7.80
N GLY A 149 12.93 12.20 8.98
CA GLY A 149 12.39 11.15 9.84
C GLY A 149 11.24 10.38 9.18
N LEU A 150 10.38 11.09 8.44
CA LEU A 150 9.34 10.47 7.62
C LEU A 150 9.93 9.53 6.57
N TRP A 151 11.00 9.95 5.90
CA TRP A 151 11.65 9.11 4.88
C TRP A 151 12.16 7.80 5.48
N ALA A 152 12.85 7.89 6.62
CA ALA A 152 13.38 6.70 7.29
C ALA A 152 12.24 5.73 7.70
N TYR A 153 11.16 6.26 8.25
CA TYR A 153 9.98 5.46 8.64
C TYR A 153 9.35 4.76 7.43
N GLN A 154 9.11 5.49 6.34
CA GLN A 154 8.45 4.96 5.14
C GLN A 154 9.34 3.95 4.41
N ILE A 155 10.64 4.20 4.31
CA ILE A 155 11.59 3.25 3.69
C ILE A 155 11.65 1.96 4.51
N GLU A 156 11.72 2.04 5.83
CA GLU A 156 11.70 0.84 6.67
C GLU A 156 10.38 0.08 6.54
N THR A 157 9.26 0.78 6.43
CA THR A 157 7.95 0.17 6.17
C THR A 157 7.93 -0.58 4.83
N LEU A 158 8.49 0.01 3.76
CA LEU A 158 8.64 -0.68 2.47
C LEU A 158 9.51 -1.93 2.57
N ARG A 159 10.61 -1.87 3.32
CA ARG A 159 11.49 -3.02 3.55
C ARG A 159 10.78 -4.16 4.26
N GLN A 160 9.96 -3.85 5.28
CA GLN A 160 9.15 -4.84 5.99
C GLN A 160 8.16 -5.53 5.04
N TRP A 161 7.43 -4.77 4.24
CA TRP A 161 6.51 -5.35 3.26
C TRP A 161 7.21 -6.07 2.11
N ALA A 162 8.37 -5.60 1.66
CA ALA A 162 9.15 -6.26 0.63
C ALA A 162 9.66 -7.65 1.05
N ALA A 163 9.75 -7.93 2.35
CA ALA A 163 10.05 -9.28 2.83
C ALA A 163 8.90 -10.27 2.52
N ILE A 164 7.66 -9.76 2.36
CA ILE A 164 6.46 -10.57 2.15
C ILE A 164 6.03 -10.55 0.67
N VAL A 165 5.89 -9.36 0.06
CA VAL A 165 5.34 -9.19 -1.29
C VAL A 165 6.43 -8.95 -2.34
N ASP A 166 6.06 -9.06 -3.63
CA ASP A 166 6.99 -8.94 -4.77
C ASP A 166 7.06 -7.52 -5.32
N GLY A 167 6.22 -6.61 -4.86
CA GLY A 167 6.23 -5.25 -5.37
C GLY A 167 5.16 -4.35 -4.79
N PHE A 168 5.14 -3.13 -5.33
CA PHE A 168 4.30 -2.04 -4.85
C PHE A 168 3.63 -1.32 -6.02
N ARG A 169 2.34 -1.03 -5.88
CA ARG A 169 1.66 -0.03 -6.68
C ARG A 169 1.64 1.26 -5.88
N CYS A 170 2.28 2.31 -6.40
CA CYS A 170 2.43 3.58 -5.69
C CYS A 170 1.28 4.52 -6.04
N ASP A 171 0.39 4.74 -5.07
CA ASP A 171 -0.73 5.65 -5.21
C ASP A 171 -0.24 7.10 -5.32
N VAL A 172 -0.83 7.86 -6.25
CA VAL A 172 -0.49 9.27 -6.53
C VAL A 172 1.01 9.59 -6.47
N ALA A 173 1.83 8.67 -6.98
CA ALA A 173 3.29 8.73 -6.93
C ALA A 173 3.90 10.09 -7.31
N PRO A 174 3.35 10.88 -8.27
CA PRO A 174 3.87 12.21 -8.60
C PRO A 174 3.77 13.25 -7.48
N LEU A 175 2.94 13.02 -6.46
CA LEU A 175 2.80 13.92 -5.31
C LEU A 175 3.85 13.68 -4.23
N VAL A 176 4.60 12.57 -4.33
CA VAL A 176 5.73 12.22 -3.45
C VAL A 176 7.03 12.52 -4.19
N PRO A 177 8.05 13.13 -3.55
CA PRO A 177 9.29 13.51 -4.22
C PRO A 177 9.98 12.33 -4.93
N LEU A 178 10.42 12.56 -6.17
CA LEU A 178 11.16 11.55 -6.94
C LEU A 178 12.41 11.06 -6.19
N SER A 179 13.11 11.96 -5.49
CA SER A 179 14.29 11.63 -4.67
C SER A 179 13.97 10.62 -3.57
N PHE A 180 12.78 10.72 -2.95
CA PHE A 180 12.31 9.69 -2.02
C PHE A 180 12.17 8.33 -2.70
N TRP A 181 11.48 8.27 -3.84
CA TRP A 181 11.27 7.01 -4.57
C TRP A 181 12.57 6.35 -5.02
N LEU A 182 13.56 7.14 -5.47
CA LEU A 182 14.87 6.62 -5.85
C LEU A 182 15.57 5.96 -4.65
N ARG A 183 15.60 6.65 -3.51
CA ARG A 183 16.19 6.14 -2.26
C ARG A 183 15.43 4.93 -1.72
N ALA A 184 14.11 4.95 -1.78
CA ALA A 184 13.26 3.85 -1.35
C ALA A 184 13.51 2.58 -2.20
N ARG A 185 13.58 2.72 -3.53
CA ARG A 185 13.87 1.62 -4.45
C ARG A 185 15.23 0.98 -4.17
N GLU A 186 16.27 1.80 -3.97
CA GLU A 186 17.61 1.30 -3.61
C GLU A 186 17.59 0.50 -2.31
N ALA A 187 16.91 1.00 -1.27
CA ALA A 187 16.81 0.33 0.02
C ALA A 187 15.99 -0.97 -0.05
N VAL A 188 14.95 -1.01 -0.87
CA VAL A 188 14.11 -2.20 -1.09
C VAL A 188 14.83 -3.25 -1.92
N GLU A 189 15.64 -2.85 -2.91
CA GLU A 189 16.42 -3.78 -3.74
C GLU A 189 17.35 -4.66 -2.89
N ALA A 190 17.85 -4.14 -1.77
CA ALA A 190 18.68 -4.90 -0.84
C ALA A 190 17.91 -6.02 -0.09
N VAL A 191 16.58 -5.90 0.04
CA VAL A 191 15.69 -6.89 0.70
C VAL A 191 15.06 -7.82 -0.33
N ARG A 192 14.55 -7.25 -1.42
CA ARG A 192 13.86 -7.95 -2.51
C ARG A 192 14.45 -7.55 -3.85
N PRO A 193 15.54 -8.22 -4.31
CA PRO A 193 16.08 -7.98 -5.66
C PRO A 193 15.03 -8.19 -6.74
N GLY A 194 14.92 -7.23 -7.65
CA GLY A 194 13.92 -7.28 -8.73
C GLY A 194 12.49 -6.95 -8.27
N CYS A 195 12.32 -6.25 -7.15
CA CYS A 195 11.02 -5.76 -6.68
C CYS A 195 10.31 -4.95 -7.77
N LEU A 196 9.00 -5.19 -7.94
CA LEU A 196 8.16 -4.51 -8.94
C LEU A 196 7.63 -3.18 -8.39
N TRP A 197 7.56 -2.18 -9.29
CA TRP A 197 7.07 -0.84 -8.93
C TRP A 197 6.15 -0.28 -10.01
#